data_8ff19ae856fa9d2c6776baddb2808f50
#
_entry.id   8ff19ae856fa9d2c6776baddb2808f50
#
_cell.length_a   1.000
_cell.length_b   1.000
_cell.length_c   1.000
_cell.angle_alpha   90.00
_cell.angle_beta   90.00
_cell.angle_gamma   90.00
#
_symmetry.space_group_name_H-M   'P 1'
#
loop_
_entity.id
_entity.type
_entity.pdbx_description
1 polymer ?
#
loop_
_entity_poly.entity_id
_entity_poly.type
_entity_poly.pdbx_seq_one_letter_code
_entity_poly.pdbx_strand_id
1 'polypeptide(L)'
;MVAGNRLRPVICFWHSDGVEDAAVERMQAASRRLLIYSHDSFGLGHLRRCRAIAHALVERYRHLSVLILSGSPIIGSFDFKSRVDFVRVPGVIKLRNGEYTSLQLHIDIEKTLEIRSSIIQHTAEIFDPHLFLVDKEPLGLRGEARETLEMLRARGTRCVLGLRDVMDEPLSLVDEWQRKGVY
;
A
#
# COMPACT_ATOMS: atom_id res chain seq x y z
N MET A 1 2.24 -0.13 -38.55
CA MET A 1 1.61 -1.02 -37.52
C MET A 1 2.57 -1.12 -36.36
N VAL A 2 2.38 -0.33 -35.29
CA VAL A 2 3.23 -0.36 -34.09
C VAL A 2 2.48 -1.16 -33.04
N ALA A 3 3.04 -2.33 -32.71
CA ALA A 3 2.50 -3.23 -31.70
C ALA A 3 2.62 -2.57 -30.32
N GLY A 4 1.49 -2.32 -29.68
CA GLY A 4 1.42 -1.77 -28.33
C GLY A 4 1.97 -2.75 -27.31
N ASN A 5 3.09 -2.41 -26.74
CA ASN A 5 3.73 -3.13 -25.65
C ASN A 5 2.94 -2.83 -24.36
N ARG A 6 2.01 -3.72 -23.98
CA ARG A 6 1.31 -3.64 -22.68
C ARG A 6 2.28 -4.12 -21.61
N LEU A 7 2.89 -3.19 -20.91
CA LEU A 7 3.65 -3.47 -19.70
C LEU A 7 2.73 -4.06 -18.63
N ARG A 8 2.94 -5.32 -18.28
CA ARG A 8 2.28 -5.98 -17.15
C ARG A 8 2.99 -5.51 -15.86
N PRO A 9 2.26 -5.09 -14.83
CA PRO A 9 2.89 -4.79 -13.54
C PRO A 9 3.54 -6.05 -12.99
N VAL A 10 4.82 -5.97 -12.68
CA VAL A 10 5.55 -7.04 -12.01
C VAL A 10 5.20 -6.97 -10.53
N ILE A 11 4.43 -7.93 -10.06
CA ILE A 11 4.20 -8.15 -8.63
C ILE A 11 5.24 -9.19 -8.21
N CYS A 12 6.26 -8.76 -7.47
CA CYS A 12 7.23 -9.67 -6.90
C CYS A 12 6.64 -10.28 -5.62
N PHE A 13 6.36 -11.58 -5.65
CA PHE A 13 6.04 -12.37 -4.46
C PHE A 13 7.33 -12.85 -3.82
N TRP A 14 7.48 -12.63 -2.53
CA TRP A 14 8.45 -13.38 -1.74
C TRP A 14 7.91 -14.80 -1.56
N HIS A 15 8.56 -15.77 -2.23
CA HIS A 15 8.15 -17.16 -2.25
C HIS A 15 8.55 -17.87 -0.95
N SER A 16 7.58 -18.53 -0.36
CA SER A 16 7.79 -19.77 0.37
C SER A 16 7.01 -20.86 -0.37
N ASP A 17 7.71 -21.89 -0.79
CA ASP A 17 7.27 -22.92 -1.72
C ASP A 17 5.95 -23.62 -1.34
N GLY A 18 5.10 -23.87 -2.33
CA GLY A 18 4.10 -24.93 -2.31
C GLY A 18 2.67 -24.58 -1.91
N VAL A 19 2.19 -23.31 -1.99
CA VAL A 19 0.86 -22.90 -1.46
C VAL A 19 -0.05 -22.22 -2.51
N GLU A 20 0.31 -22.19 -3.78
CA GLU A 20 -0.43 -21.36 -4.76
C GLU A 20 -1.88 -21.82 -5.01
N ASP A 21 -2.15 -23.08 -5.20
CA ASP A 21 -3.50 -23.56 -5.56
C ASP A 21 -4.48 -23.56 -4.37
N ALA A 22 -4.03 -23.98 -3.20
CA ALA A 22 -4.86 -24.04 -2.00
C ALA A 22 -5.20 -22.65 -1.43
N ALA A 23 -4.36 -21.63 -1.69
CA ALA A 23 -4.63 -20.26 -1.29
C ALA A 23 -5.69 -19.59 -2.20
N VAL A 24 -5.69 -19.90 -3.50
CA VAL A 24 -6.68 -19.41 -4.46
C VAL A 24 -8.05 -20.01 -4.16
N GLU A 25 -8.15 -21.30 -3.90
CA GLU A 25 -9.41 -21.97 -3.56
C GLU A 25 -10.00 -21.48 -2.22
N ARG A 26 -9.18 -21.25 -1.20
CA ARG A 26 -9.62 -20.70 0.09
C ARG A 26 -10.07 -19.24 0.00
N MET A 27 -9.53 -18.43 -0.90
CA MET A 27 -10.01 -17.07 -1.16
C MET A 27 -11.40 -17.04 -1.82
N GLN A 28 -11.82 -18.13 -2.46
CA GLN A 28 -13.16 -18.23 -3.07
C GLN A 28 -14.25 -18.63 -2.06
N ALA A 29 -13.90 -19.30 -0.96
CA ALA A 29 -14.85 -19.88 -0.01
C ALA A 29 -15.14 -19.03 1.24
N ALA A 30 -14.32 -18.03 1.59
CA ALA A 30 -14.48 -17.20 2.78
C ALA A 30 -14.32 -15.71 2.46
N SER A 31 -15.02 -14.85 3.22
CA SER A 31 -14.85 -13.39 3.12
C SER A 31 -13.39 -12.99 3.36
N ARG A 32 -12.75 -12.40 2.35
CA ARG A 32 -11.33 -12.00 2.38
C ARG A 32 -11.21 -10.49 2.44
N ARG A 33 -10.16 -10.03 3.11
CA ARG A 33 -9.89 -8.61 3.33
C ARG A 33 -8.48 -8.29 2.83
N LEU A 34 -8.42 -7.30 1.94
CA LEU A 34 -7.17 -6.73 1.43
C LEU A 34 -7.06 -5.29 1.93
N LEU A 35 -5.99 -4.99 2.64
CA LEU A 35 -5.61 -3.63 2.97
C LEU A 35 -4.55 -3.16 1.98
N ILE A 36 -4.70 -1.95 1.44
CA ILE A 36 -3.73 -1.34 0.53
C ILE A 36 -3.26 -0.03 1.16
N TYR A 37 -1.95 0.11 1.34
CA TYR A 37 -1.33 1.39 1.65
C TYR A 37 -0.85 2.03 0.35
N SER A 38 -1.43 3.19 0.01
CA SER A 38 -1.05 4.00 -1.15
C SER A 38 -0.04 5.06 -0.74
N HIS A 39 1.16 5.01 -1.32
CA HIS A 39 2.22 5.97 -1.03
C HIS A 39 1.93 7.32 -1.72
N ASP A 40 1.08 8.13 -1.13
CA ASP A 40 0.64 9.42 -1.68
C ASP A 40 1.38 10.59 -1.01
N SER A 41 2.61 10.84 -1.40
CA SER A 41 3.32 12.06 -1.03
C SER A 41 3.17 13.18 -2.08
N PHE A 42 2.90 12.82 -3.33
CA PHE A 42 2.67 13.77 -4.43
C PHE A 42 2.11 13.06 -5.67
N GLY A 43 1.04 13.63 -6.24
CA GLY A 43 0.45 13.15 -7.50
C GLY A 43 -0.56 12.00 -7.34
N LEU A 44 -1.23 11.70 -8.44
CA LEU A 44 -2.35 10.75 -8.47
C LEU A 44 -1.95 9.33 -8.91
N GLY A 45 -0.68 9.12 -9.28
CA GLY A 45 -0.24 7.87 -9.90
C GLY A 45 -0.38 6.67 -8.97
N HIS A 46 -0.02 6.84 -7.70
CA HIS A 46 -0.10 5.79 -6.69
C HIS A 46 -1.57 5.44 -6.38
N LEU A 47 -2.39 6.44 -6.07
CA LEU A 47 -3.81 6.23 -5.79
C LEU A 47 -4.56 5.60 -6.98
N ARG A 48 -4.33 6.07 -8.20
CA ARG A 48 -4.94 5.50 -9.42
C ARG A 48 -4.55 4.04 -9.61
N ARG A 49 -3.29 3.69 -9.36
CA ARG A 49 -2.81 2.31 -9.43
C ARG A 49 -3.45 1.43 -8.36
N CYS A 50 -3.41 1.86 -7.10
CA CYS A 50 -4.02 1.13 -5.99
C CYS A 50 -5.51 0.90 -6.22
N ARG A 51 -6.23 1.94 -6.69
CA ARG A 51 -7.64 1.84 -7.05
C ARG A 51 -7.87 0.86 -8.21
N ALA A 52 -7.05 0.89 -9.27
CA ALA A 52 -7.17 -0.04 -10.39
C ALA A 52 -6.96 -1.50 -9.96
N ILE A 53 -5.96 -1.74 -9.11
CA ILE A 53 -5.70 -3.06 -8.52
C ILE A 53 -6.92 -3.51 -7.68
N ALA A 54 -7.40 -2.64 -6.79
CA ALA A 54 -8.57 -2.94 -5.95
C ALA A 54 -9.80 -3.30 -6.79
N HIS A 55 -10.09 -2.50 -7.83
CA HIS A 55 -11.24 -2.73 -8.71
C HIS A 55 -11.13 -4.04 -9.50
N ALA A 56 -9.96 -4.33 -10.05
CA ALA A 56 -9.73 -5.58 -10.79
C ALA A 56 -9.87 -6.81 -9.87
N LEU A 57 -9.40 -6.70 -8.63
CA LEU A 57 -9.48 -7.81 -7.67
C LEU A 57 -10.92 -8.05 -7.19
N VAL A 58 -11.70 -7.01 -6.88
CA VAL A 58 -13.10 -7.21 -6.45
C VAL A 58 -14.00 -7.69 -7.59
N GLU A 59 -13.68 -7.39 -8.84
CA GLU A 59 -14.36 -7.96 -10.01
C GLU A 59 -14.09 -9.46 -10.15
N ARG A 60 -12.84 -9.87 -9.88
CA ARG A 60 -12.43 -11.26 -10.01
C ARG A 60 -12.86 -12.13 -8.83
N TYR A 61 -12.86 -11.57 -7.60
CA TYR A 61 -13.11 -12.30 -6.36
C TYR A 61 -14.33 -11.75 -5.64
N ARG A 62 -15.45 -12.47 -5.69
CA ARG A 62 -16.76 -12.03 -5.18
C ARG A 62 -16.81 -11.79 -3.67
N HIS A 63 -15.96 -12.48 -2.91
CA HIS A 63 -15.94 -12.41 -1.44
C HIS A 63 -14.78 -11.54 -0.92
N LEU A 64 -14.14 -10.75 -1.80
CA LEU A 64 -13.07 -9.84 -1.42
C LEU A 64 -13.62 -8.46 -1.09
N SER A 65 -13.21 -7.92 0.06
CA SER A 65 -13.35 -6.52 0.42
C SER A 65 -11.98 -5.85 0.46
N VAL A 66 -11.87 -4.66 -0.07
CA VAL A 66 -10.61 -3.91 -0.15
C VAL A 66 -10.77 -2.57 0.57
N LEU A 67 -9.83 -2.25 1.45
CA LEU A 67 -9.72 -0.95 2.10
C LEU A 67 -8.41 -0.29 1.67
N ILE A 68 -8.47 0.96 1.21
CA ILE A 68 -7.32 1.72 0.75
C ILE A 68 -6.98 2.82 1.76
N LEU A 69 -5.76 2.80 2.30
CA LEU A 69 -5.21 3.88 3.11
C LEU A 69 -4.47 4.87 2.19
N SER A 70 -4.82 6.13 2.24
CA SER A 70 -4.22 7.15 1.36
C SER A 70 -4.16 8.52 2.01
N GLY A 71 -3.07 9.24 1.78
CA GLY A 71 -2.91 10.65 2.15
C GLY A 71 -3.41 11.62 1.08
N SER A 72 -3.95 11.13 -0.03
CA SER A 72 -4.41 11.97 -1.13
C SER A 72 -5.59 12.86 -0.71
N PRO A 73 -5.51 14.19 -0.90
CA PRO A 73 -6.58 15.09 -0.53
C PRO A 73 -7.85 14.93 -1.38
N ILE A 74 -7.73 14.28 -2.54
CA ILE A 74 -8.81 14.14 -3.50
C ILE A 74 -9.31 12.69 -3.64
N ILE A 75 -8.95 11.79 -2.70
CA ILE A 75 -9.41 10.40 -2.77
C ILE A 75 -10.93 10.29 -2.82
N GLY A 76 -11.64 11.13 -2.10
CA GLY A 76 -13.11 11.19 -2.09
C GLY A 76 -13.75 11.68 -3.39
N SER A 77 -12.96 12.17 -4.36
CA SER A 77 -13.46 12.59 -5.69
C SER A 77 -13.44 11.45 -6.72
N PHE A 78 -13.01 10.25 -6.32
CA PHE A 78 -13.00 9.08 -7.18
C PHE A 78 -14.18 8.17 -6.86
N ASP A 79 -14.77 7.60 -7.90
CA ASP A 79 -15.77 6.54 -7.74
C ASP A 79 -15.07 5.23 -7.37
N PHE A 80 -15.62 4.54 -6.37
CA PHE A 80 -15.17 3.24 -5.94
C PHE A 80 -16.25 2.18 -6.23
N LYS A 81 -15.80 1.01 -6.67
CA LYS A 81 -16.70 -0.14 -6.87
C LYS A 81 -17.18 -0.67 -5.52
N SER A 82 -18.32 -1.33 -5.54
CA SER A 82 -18.81 -2.07 -4.38
C SER A 82 -17.70 -2.95 -3.80
N ARG A 83 -17.61 -3.00 -2.47
CA ARG A 83 -16.59 -3.71 -1.68
C ARG A 83 -15.18 -3.09 -1.74
N VAL A 84 -15.06 -1.88 -2.28
CA VAL A 84 -13.83 -1.07 -2.16
C VAL A 84 -14.18 0.22 -1.44
N ASP A 85 -13.48 0.50 -0.36
CA ASP A 85 -13.61 1.74 0.42
C ASP A 85 -12.23 2.28 0.77
N PHE A 86 -12.16 3.45 1.41
CA PHE A 86 -10.89 4.07 1.77
C PHE A 86 -10.93 4.76 3.14
N VAL A 87 -9.76 4.86 3.74
CA VAL A 87 -9.49 5.73 4.89
C VAL A 87 -8.48 6.77 4.47
N ARG A 88 -8.82 8.03 4.64
CA ARG A 88 -7.91 9.13 4.37
C ARG A 88 -7.10 9.47 5.63
N VAL A 89 -5.78 9.36 5.52
CA VAL A 89 -4.84 9.85 6.54
C VAL A 89 -4.45 11.31 6.25
N PRO A 90 -3.98 12.08 7.24
CA PRO A 90 -3.51 13.45 7.02
C PRO A 90 -2.50 13.53 5.88
N GLY A 91 -2.71 14.44 4.94
CA GLY A 91 -1.84 14.62 3.79
C GLY A 91 -0.50 15.25 4.17
N VAL A 92 0.56 14.88 3.43
CA VAL A 92 1.89 15.48 3.53
C VAL A 92 2.33 15.96 2.16
N ILE A 93 3.22 16.95 2.14
CA ILE A 93 3.81 17.48 0.92
C ILE A 93 5.33 17.48 1.04
N LYS A 94 6.03 17.11 -0.04
CA LYS A 94 7.49 17.22 -0.15
C LYS A 94 7.86 18.60 -0.66
N LEU A 95 8.67 19.30 0.09
CA LEU A 95 9.20 20.63 -0.27
C LEU A 95 10.34 20.52 -1.30
N ARG A 96 10.69 21.63 -1.91
CA ARG A 96 11.79 21.68 -2.89
C ARG A 96 13.15 21.30 -2.32
N ASN A 97 13.37 21.54 -1.03
CA ASN A 97 14.59 21.13 -0.31
C ASN A 97 14.63 19.63 0.05
N GLY A 98 13.58 18.87 -0.33
CA GLY A 98 13.48 17.43 -0.05
C GLY A 98 12.81 17.08 1.27
N GLU A 99 12.55 18.06 2.14
CA GLU A 99 11.86 17.85 3.42
C GLU A 99 10.35 17.65 3.21
N TYR A 100 9.70 17.05 4.21
CA TYR A 100 8.26 16.89 4.25
C TYR A 100 7.63 17.83 5.26
N THR A 101 6.44 18.32 4.95
CA THR A 101 5.60 19.08 5.89
C THR A 101 4.15 18.61 5.79
N SER A 102 3.37 18.92 6.82
CA SER A 102 1.93 18.69 6.80
C SER A 102 1.26 19.49 5.69
N LEU A 103 0.32 18.89 4.97
CA LEU A 103 -0.33 19.54 3.83
C LEU A 103 -1.36 20.59 4.26
N GLN A 104 -2.14 20.31 5.30
CA GLN A 104 -3.26 21.17 5.74
C GLN A 104 -3.23 21.45 7.24
N LEU A 105 -2.58 20.60 8.04
CA LEU A 105 -2.50 20.80 9.47
C LEU A 105 -1.34 21.76 9.79
N HIS A 106 -1.57 22.72 10.65
CA HIS A 106 -0.52 23.64 11.15
C HIS A 106 0.18 23.05 12.37
N ILE A 107 0.76 21.84 12.20
CA ILE A 107 1.52 21.12 13.22
C ILE A 107 2.81 20.56 12.61
N ASP A 108 3.75 20.20 13.47
CA ASP A 108 5.00 19.61 13.05
C ASP A 108 4.79 18.31 12.26
N ILE A 109 5.71 18.05 11.34
CA ILE A 109 5.68 16.84 10.50
C ILE A 109 5.73 15.56 11.34
N GLU A 110 6.51 15.55 12.40
CA GLU A 110 6.62 14.39 13.29
C GLU A 110 5.26 14.05 13.94
N LYS A 111 4.53 15.08 14.38
CA LYS A 111 3.19 14.89 14.94
C LYS A 111 2.18 14.42 13.89
N THR A 112 2.33 14.89 12.65
CA THR A 112 1.52 14.41 11.53
C THR A 112 1.80 12.94 11.23
N LEU A 113 3.06 12.52 11.23
CA LEU A 113 3.46 11.13 11.02
C LEU A 113 2.97 10.21 12.15
N GLU A 114 3.03 10.67 13.39
CA GLU A 114 2.47 9.94 14.54
C GLU A 114 0.96 9.68 14.37
N ILE A 115 0.19 10.72 14.00
CA ILE A 115 -1.25 10.57 13.72
C ILE A 115 -1.49 9.59 12.57
N ARG A 116 -0.71 9.70 11.49
CA ARG A 116 -0.84 8.82 10.32
C ARG A 116 -0.53 7.36 10.70
N SER A 117 0.59 7.12 11.38
CA SER A 117 0.99 5.80 11.84
C SER A 117 -0.09 5.17 12.73
N SER A 118 -0.62 5.94 13.68
CA SER A 118 -1.71 5.49 14.56
C SER A 118 -2.97 5.11 13.79
N ILE A 119 -3.41 5.94 12.82
CA ILE A 119 -4.59 5.63 11.99
C ILE A 119 -4.34 4.35 11.16
N ILE A 120 -3.16 4.21 10.56
CA ILE A 120 -2.79 3.05 9.75
C ILE A 120 -2.84 1.79 10.62
N GLN A 121 -2.20 1.83 11.79
CA GLN A 121 -2.10 0.71 12.70
C GLN A 121 -3.48 0.27 13.24
N HIS A 122 -4.27 1.20 13.78
CA HIS A 122 -5.61 0.88 14.29
C HIS A 122 -6.56 0.40 13.20
N THR A 123 -6.49 1.01 12.01
CA THR A 123 -7.28 0.54 10.87
C THR A 123 -6.91 -0.89 10.49
N ALA A 124 -5.62 -1.19 10.41
CA ALA A 124 -5.13 -2.53 10.09
C ALA A 124 -5.51 -3.55 11.19
N GLU A 125 -5.45 -3.13 12.45
CA GLU A 125 -5.82 -3.96 13.59
C GLU A 125 -7.29 -4.37 13.55
N ILE A 126 -8.21 -3.42 13.35
CA ILE A 126 -9.66 -3.64 13.34
C ILE A 126 -10.10 -4.32 12.04
N PHE A 127 -9.56 -3.89 10.90
CA PHE A 127 -9.89 -4.46 9.61
C PHE A 127 -9.39 -5.91 9.47
N ASP A 128 -8.35 -6.29 10.19
CA ASP A 128 -7.76 -7.63 10.26
C ASP A 128 -7.57 -8.23 8.85
N PRO A 129 -6.68 -7.65 8.02
CA PRO A 129 -6.52 -8.05 6.63
C PRO A 129 -5.84 -9.41 6.51
N HIS A 130 -6.24 -10.20 5.50
CA HIS A 130 -5.53 -11.42 5.11
C HIS A 130 -4.30 -11.13 4.26
N LEU A 131 -4.33 -9.98 3.57
CA LEU A 131 -3.23 -9.47 2.76
C LEU A 131 -3.07 -7.97 2.98
N PHE A 132 -1.85 -7.51 3.18
CA PHE A 132 -1.48 -6.09 3.21
C PHE A 132 -0.56 -5.76 2.05
N LEU A 133 -1.04 -4.94 1.12
CA LEU A 133 -0.26 -4.45 -0.02
C LEU A 133 0.28 -3.06 0.29
N VAL A 134 1.59 -2.94 0.35
CA VAL A 134 2.29 -1.65 0.50
C VAL A 134 2.79 -1.18 -0.87
N ASP A 135 2.38 0.01 -1.29
CA ASP A 135 2.73 0.57 -2.58
C ASP A 135 4.07 1.31 -2.52
N LYS A 136 5.04 0.89 -3.33
CA LYS A 136 6.34 1.51 -3.59
C LYS A 136 7.32 1.52 -2.41
N GLU A 137 6.99 2.19 -1.31
CA GLU A 137 7.89 2.37 -0.16
C GLU A 137 7.65 1.27 0.87
N PRO A 138 8.61 0.35 1.09
CA PRO A 138 8.40 -0.84 1.92
C PRO A 138 7.87 -0.55 3.32
N LEU A 139 8.35 0.52 3.96
CA LEU A 139 7.96 0.92 5.31
C LEU A 139 7.00 2.11 5.35
N GLY A 140 6.45 2.51 4.18
CA GLY A 140 5.64 3.71 4.07
C GLY A 140 6.47 4.99 4.16
N LEU A 141 5.79 6.13 4.27
CA LEU A 141 6.45 7.43 4.37
C LEU A 141 7.22 7.54 5.68
N ARG A 142 8.55 7.71 5.59
CA ARG A 142 9.45 7.84 6.75
C ARG A 142 9.27 6.73 7.82
N GLY A 143 8.84 5.55 7.39
CA GLY A 143 8.70 4.39 8.28
C GLY A 143 7.36 4.27 9.00
N GLU A 144 6.36 5.09 8.68
CA GLU A 144 5.06 5.12 9.38
C GLU A 144 4.27 3.80 9.34
N ALA A 145 4.59 2.90 8.41
CA ALA A 145 3.94 1.59 8.31
C ALA A 145 4.71 0.47 9.04
N ARG A 146 5.87 0.74 9.64
CA ARG A 146 6.74 -0.27 10.27
C ARG A 146 6.00 -1.07 11.35
N GLU A 147 5.47 -0.39 12.35
CA GLU A 147 4.78 -1.05 13.48
C GLU A 147 3.56 -1.86 12.99
N THR A 148 2.84 -1.33 11.99
CA THR A 148 1.73 -2.03 11.37
C THR A 148 2.18 -3.32 10.68
N LEU A 149 3.29 -3.27 9.93
CA LEU A 149 3.86 -4.45 9.27
C LEU A 149 4.31 -5.51 10.27
N GLU A 150 4.98 -5.11 11.34
CA GLU A 150 5.42 -5.99 12.42
C GLU A 150 4.22 -6.67 13.12
N MET A 151 3.20 -5.88 13.46
CA MET A 151 1.97 -6.38 14.06
C MET A 151 1.24 -7.38 13.14
N LEU A 152 1.05 -7.01 11.88
CA LEU A 152 0.36 -7.87 10.91
C LEU A 152 1.14 -9.15 10.61
N ARG A 153 2.46 -9.07 10.52
CA ARG A 153 3.34 -10.25 10.36
C ARG A 153 3.22 -11.19 11.56
N ALA A 154 3.21 -10.66 12.77
CA ALA A 154 3.03 -11.46 13.99
C ALA A 154 1.67 -12.18 14.03
N ARG A 155 0.65 -11.62 13.39
CA ARG A 155 -0.69 -12.22 13.22
C ARG A 155 -0.78 -13.20 12.03
N GLY A 156 0.28 -13.36 11.26
CA GLY A 156 0.30 -14.24 10.08
C GLY A 156 -0.31 -13.61 8.82
N THR A 157 -0.57 -12.30 8.81
CA THR A 157 -0.99 -11.58 7.61
C THR A 157 0.12 -11.56 6.58
N ARG A 158 -0.20 -11.84 5.33
CA ARG A 158 0.76 -11.73 4.23
C ARG A 158 0.97 -10.27 3.85
N CYS A 159 2.23 -9.82 3.86
CA CYS A 159 2.61 -8.49 3.42
C CYS A 159 3.27 -8.56 2.05
N VAL A 160 2.85 -7.69 1.13
CA VAL A 160 3.33 -7.64 -0.26
C VAL A 160 3.75 -6.22 -0.60
N LEU A 161 4.90 -6.08 -1.23
CA LEU A 161 5.37 -4.81 -1.77
C LEU A 161 4.98 -4.69 -3.24
N GLY A 162 4.23 -3.64 -3.58
CA GLY A 162 3.86 -3.30 -4.95
C GLY A 162 4.92 -2.43 -5.62
N LEU A 163 5.76 -2.98 -6.47
CA LEU A 163 6.72 -2.22 -7.26
C LEU A 163 6.05 -1.65 -8.52
N ARG A 164 6.35 -0.38 -8.81
CA ARG A 164 5.76 0.31 -9.97
C ARG A 164 6.57 0.11 -11.24
N ASP A 165 7.88 0.03 -11.09
CA ASP A 165 8.83 0.11 -12.19
C ASP A 165 10.09 -0.70 -11.86
N VAL A 166 10.99 -0.83 -12.82
CA VAL A 166 12.37 -1.22 -12.52
C VAL A 166 12.94 -0.12 -11.61
N MET A 167 13.31 -0.53 -10.40
CA MET A 167 13.87 0.38 -9.41
C MET A 167 15.26 0.82 -9.88
N ASP A 168 15.84 1.81 -9.18
CA ASP A 168 17.21 2.26 -9.41
C ASP A 168 18.22 1.10 -9.40
N GLU A 169 19.47 1.41 -9.75
CA GLU A 169 20.53 0.40 -9.76
C GLU A 169 20.51 -0.48 -8.50
N PRO A 170 20.57 -1.82 -8.63
CA PRO A 170 20.35 -2.74 -7.51
C PRO A 170 21.23 -2.47 -6.28
N LEU A 171 22.47 -2.07 -6.48
CA LEU A 171 23.39 -1.78 -5.36
C LEU A 171 22.94 -0.54 -4.57
N SER A 172 22.56 0.52 -5.27
CA SER A 172 22.05 1.75 -4.64
C SER A 172 20.77 1.49 -3.85
N LEU A 173 19.90 0.62 -4.36
CA LEU A 173 18.66 0.24 -3.70
C LEU A 173 18.91 -0.61 -2.45
N VAL A 174 19.82 -1.56 -2.52
CA VAL A 174 20.22 -2.39 -1.35
C VAL A 174 20.75 -1.51 -0.24
N ASP A 175 21.67 -0.60 -0.55
CA ASP A 175 22.25 0.35 0.43
C ASP A 175 21.18 1.27 1.04
N GLU A 176 20.24 1.75 0.25
CA GLU A 176 19.13 2.56 0.74
C GLU A 176 18.22 1.77 1.69
N TRP A 177 17.85 0.55 1.32
CA TRP A 177 16.97 -0.30 2.11
C TRP A 177 17.64 -0.79 3.40
N GLN A 178 18.95 -1.05 3.38
CA GLN A 178 19.73 -1.35 4.59
C GLN A 178 19.72 -0.17 5.55
N ARG A 179 19.99 1.04 5.06
CA ARG A 179 19.95 2.26 5.88
C ARG A 179 18.57 2.55 6.47
N LYS A 180 17.51 2.22 5.73
CA LYS A 180 16.11 2.36 6.19
C LYS A 180 15.68 1.21 7.12
N GLY A 181 16.47 0.15 7.27
CA GLY A 181 16.13 -1.03 8.07
C GLY A 181 14.92 -1.79 7.51
N VAL A 182 14.89 -1.99 6.20
CA VAL A 182 13.85 -2.75 5.51
C VAL A 182 14.08 -4.27 5.62
N TYR A 183 15.34 -4.68 5.76
CA TYR A 183 15.75 -6.07 5.93
C TYR A 183 15.73 -6.50 7.40
#